data_f42575387aee35170a805a903d75882b
#
_entry.id   f42575387aee35170a805a903d75882b
#
_cell.length_a   1.000
_cell.length_b   1.000
_cell.length_c   1.000
_cell.angle_alpha   90.00
_cell.angle_beta   90.00
_cell.angle_gamma   90.00
#
_symmetry.space_group_name_H-M   'P 1'
#
loop_
_entity.id
_entity.type
_entity.pdbx_description
1 polymer ?
#
loop_
_entity_poly.entity_id
_entity_poly.type
_entity_poly.pdbx_seq_one_letter_code
_entity_poly.pdbx_strand_id
1 'polypeptide(L)'
;MSLFLVLAAVALTTQKACAATIGSWKNMLSYSTITQIESTDSKVYVLASGGLFSYNPTDGEVQTYDKTTGLSDCGIAHIRWCPAAKRLMVLYDNGNIDLLCADGSVINLPDYYNKTLTESKTVNLLTVQGKYVFMCTAFGVVKVNVAN
;
A
#
# COMPACT_ATOMS: atom_id res chain seq x y z
N MET A 1 -69.94 -6.71 -3.77
CA MET A 1 -69.11 -5.62 -4.38
C MET A 1 -68.00 -5.32 -3.38
N SER A 2 -66.83 -5.95 -3.59
CA SER A 2 -65.71 -5.91 -2.65
C SER A 2 -64.62 -4.97 -3.21
N LEU A 3 -64.41 -3.89 -2.47
CA LEU A 3 -63.43 -2.85 -2.83
C LEU A 3 -62.03 -3.29 -2.38
N PHE A 4 -61.19 -3.74 -3.34
CA PHE A 4 -59.80 -4.02 -3.07
C PHE A 4 -59.00 -2.72 -2.95
N LEU A 5 -58.56 -2.42 -1.71
CA LEU A 5 -57.65 -1.34 -1.41
C LEU A 5 -56.20 -1.80 -1.70
N VAL A 6 -55.64 -1.37 -2.83
CA VAL A 6 -54.23 -1.64 -3.16
C VAL A 6 -53.39 -0.61 -2.40
N LEU A 7 -52.75 -1.04 -1.31
CA LEU A 7 -51.75 -0.25 -0.57
C LEU A 7 -50.40 -0.37 -1.27
N ALA A 8 -50.07 0.64 -2.09
CA ALA A 8 -48.73 0.75 -2.69
C ALA A 8 -47.74 1.17 -1.61
N ALA A 9 -46.97 0.20 -1.10
CA ALA A 9 -45.82 0.49 -0.24
C ALA A 9 -44.70 1.10 -1.07
N VAL A 10 -44.54 2.40 -1.01
CA VAL A 10 -43.37 3.12 -1.54
C VAL A 10 -42.22 2.82 -0.61
N ALA A 11 -41.35 1.90 -0.98
CA ALA A 11 -40.08 1.67 -0.30
C ALA A 11 -39.18 2.91 -0.53
N LEU A 12 -39.13 3.81 0.45
CA LEU A 12 -38.11 4.86 0.50
C LEU A 12 -36.75 4.19 0.73
N THR A 13 -36.01 3.99 -0.35
CA THR A 13 -34.56 3.69 -0.24
C THR A 13 -33.86 4.92 0.32
N THR A 14 -33.59 4.92 1.60
CA THR A 14 -32.71 5.92 2.21
C THR A 14 -31.30 5.70 1.68
N GLN A 15 -30.94 6.43 0.63
CA GLN A 15 -29.54 6.57 0.24
C GLN A 15 -28.82 7.24 1.41
N LYS A 16 -27.96 6.50 2.08
CA LYS A 16 -27.01 7.10 3.03
C LYS A 16 -26.07 8.00 2.23
N ALA A 17 -26.37 9.30 2.19
CA ALA A 17 -25.40 10.29 1.76
C ALA A 17 -24.23 10.19 2.73
N CYS A 18 -23.11 9.65 2.28
CA CYS A 18 -21.87 9.68 3.02
C CYS A 18 -21.36 11.13 2.97
N ALA A 19 -21.85 11.94 3.93
CA ALA A 19 -21.30 13.28 4.12
C ALA A 19 -19.85 13.13 4.53
N ALA A 20 -18.93 13.66 3.72
CA ALA A 20 -17.52 13.75 4.09
C ALA A 20 -17.42 14.51 5.41
N THR A 21 -16.78 13.88 6.41
CA THR A 21 -16.59 14.49 7.72
C THR A 21 -15.75 15.75 7.53
N ILE A 22 -16.21 16.89 8.06
CA ILE A 22 -15.44 18.14 8.05
C ILE A 22 -14.08 17.88 8.67
N GLY A 23 -12.97 18.15 7.91
CA GLY A 23 -11.60 17.86 8.35
C GLY A 23 -11.06 16.50 7.92
N SER A 24 -11.77 15.71 7.10
CA SER A 24 -11.19 14.51 6.49
C SER A 24 -10.22 14.91 5.36
N TRP A 25 -8.98 14.44 5.47
CA TRP A 25 -7.97 14.60 4.43
C TRP A 25 -8.11 13.46 3.42
N LYS A 26 -8.14 13.78 2.14
CA LYS A 26 -8.07 12.79 1.06
C LYS A 26 -6.82 13.07 0.24
N ASN A 27 -5.95 12.07 0.14
CA ASN A 27 -4.79 12.14 -0.73
C ASN A 27 -5.24 11.98 -2.19
N MET A 28 -4.86 12.92 -3.05
CA MET A 28 -5.19 12.94 -4.48
C MET A 28 -3.95 12.58 -5.30
N LEU A 29 -3.37 11.40 -5.06
CA LEU A 29 -2.23 10.92 -5.83
C LEU A 29 -2.61 10.60 -7.27
N SER A 30 -1.69 10.91 -8.19
CA SER A 30 -1.81 10.48 -9.58
C SER A 30 -1.27 9.06 -9.71
N TYR A 31 -2.10 8.12 -10.14
CA TYR A 31 -1.70 6.74 -10.40
C TYR A 31 -1.49 6.48 -11.90
N SER A 32 -0.96 7.47 -12.64
CA SER A 32 -0.89 7.42 -14.10
C SER A 32 0.28 6.62 -14.66
N THR A 33 1.43 6.62 -13.97
CA THR A 33 2.65 5.94 -14.44
C THR A 33 2.97 4.77 -13.53
N ILE A 34 2.68 3.56 -13.98
CA ILE A 34 2.99 2.33 -13.24
C ILE A 34 4.47 2.02 -13.42
N THR A 35 5.20 1.85 -12.31
CA THR A 35 6.64 1.56 -12.27
C THR A 35 6.96 0.16 -11.78
N GLN A 36 6.16 -0.39 -10.85
CA GLN A 36 6.35 -1.74 -10.32
C GLN A 36 5.02 -2.42 -10.00
N ILE A 37 5.03 -3.75 -10.10
CA ILE A 37 3.89 -4.62 -9.74
C ILE A 37 4.44 -5.79 -8.93
N GLU A 38 3.77 -6.11 -7.81
CA GLU A 38 4.05 -7.26 -6.97
C GLU A 38 2.78 -8.07 -6.75
N SER A 39 2.81 -9.34 -7.11
CA SER A 39 1.67 -10.25 -6.96
C SER A 39 1.75 -11.04 -5.66
N THR A 40 0.60 -11.21 -5.03
CA THR A 40 0.39 -12.11 -3.89
C THR A 40 -0.66 -13.16 -4.25
N ASP A 41 -0.96 -14.05 -3.32
CA ASP A 41 -1.98 -15.10 -3.54
C ASP A 41 -3.40 -14.53 -3.72
N SER A 42 -3.69 -13.33 -3.19
CA SER A 42 -5.04 -12.74 -3.17
C SER A 42 -5.17 -11.40 -3.88
N LYS A 43 -4.10 -10.64 -4.00
CA LYS A 43 -4.11 -9.28 -4.58
C LYS A 43 -2.80 -8.91 -5.26
N VAL A 44 -2.89 -7.89 -6.08
CA VAL A 44 -1.75 -7.31 -6.79
C VAL A 44 -1.47 -5.93 -6.21
N TYR A 45 -0.26 -5.68 -5.76
CA TYR A 45 0.20 -4.35 -5.36
C TYR A 45 0.81 -3.64 -6.55
N VAL A 46 0.50 -2.38 -6.71
CA VAL A 46 0.92 -1.55 -7.84
C VAL A 46 1.53 -0.26 -7.31
N LEU A 47 2.77 0.00 -7.71
CA LEU A 47 3.44 1.28 -7.52
C LEU A 47 3.24 2.15 -8.75
N ALA A 48 2.61 3.29 -8.59
CA ALA A 48 2.34 4.24 -9.68
C ALA A 48 2.61 5.67 -9.22
N SER A 49 3.49 6.38 -9.95
CA SER A 49 3.85 7.78 -9.64
C SER A 49 4.21 8.04 -8.17
N GLY A 50 4.91 7.10 -7.53
CA GLY A 50 5.29 7.18 -6.11
C GLY A 50 4.16 6.92 -5.12
N GLY A 51 2.97 6.53 -5.59
CA GLY A 51 1.83 6.10 -4.79
C GLY A 51 1.61 4.60 -4.87
N LEU A 52 1.05 4.01 -3.81
CA LEU A 52 0.78 2.58 -3.69
C LEU A 52 -0.71 2.31 -3.67
N PHE A 53 -1.15 1.34 -4.46
CA PHE A 53 -2.48 0.76 -4.34
C PHE A 53 -2.43 -0.75 -4.52
N SER A 54 -3.47 -1.46 -4.08
CA SER A 54 -3.66 -2.87 -4.40
C SER A 54 -4.96 -3.05 -5.17
N TYR A 55 -4.97 -4.08 -6.00
CA TYR A 55 -6.13 -4.56 -6.75
C TYR A 55 -6.38 -6.03 -6.40
N ASN A 56 -7.61 -6.34 -6.02
CA ASN A 56 -8.05 -7.72 -5.81
C ASN A 56 -8.77 -8.22 -7.07
N PRO A 57 -8.22 -9.19 -7.80
CA PRO A 57 -8.81 -9.68 -9.05
C PRO A 57 -10.11 -10.48 -8.85
N THR A 58 -10.42 -10.92 -7.62
CA THR A 58 -11.60 -11.73 -7.33
C THR A 58 -12.88 -10.89 -7.25
N ASP A 59 -12.81 -9.72 -6.63
CA ASP A 59 -13.96 -8.82 -6.40
C ASP A 59 -13.82 -7.45 -7.07
N GLY A 60 -12.64 -7.16 -7.65
CA GLY A 60 -12.34 -5.89 -8.30
C GLY A 60 -12.05 -4.75 -7.31
N GLU A 61 -11.89 -5.03 -6.02
CA GLU A 61 -11.62 -4.01 -5.01
C GLU A 61 -10.26 -3.34 -5.24
N VAL A 62 -10.25 -2.01 -5.18
CA VAL A 62 -9.03 -1.20 -5.21
C VAL A 62 -8.86 -0.51 -3.86
N GLN A 63 -7.73 -0.76 -3.21
CA GLN A 63 -7.36 -0.14 -1.95
C GLN A 63 -6.10 0.71 -2.13
N THR A 64 -6.12 1.97 -1.71
CA THR A 64 -4.98 2.88 -1.73
C THR A 64 -4.27 2.90 -0.39
N TYR A 65 -2.94 3.10 -0.43
CA TYR A 65 -2.09 3.16 0.76
C TYR A 65 -1.32 4.48 0.76
N ASP A 66 -1.45 5.21 1.83
CA ASP A 66 -0.79 6.50 2.04
C ASP A 66 -0.63 6.79 3.55
N LYS A 67 -0.17 7.99 3.91
CA LYS A 67 -0.03 8.39 5.33
C LYS A 67 -1.36 8.35 6.10
N THR A 68 -2.48 8.53 5.44
CA THR A 68 -3.80 8.48 6.11
C THR A 68 -4.24 7.05 6.40
N THR A 69 -3.66 6.08 5.70
CA THR A 69 -3.90 4.64 5.88
C THR A 69 -2.80 3.94 6.67
N GLY A 70 -1.80 4.68 7.18
CA GLY A 70 -0.79 4.18 8.10
C GLY A 70 0.63 4.09 7.57
N LEU A 71 0.89 4.43 6.30
CA LEU A 71 2.26 4.52 5.80
C LEU A 71 3.02 5.65 6.49
N SER A 72 4.32 5.43 6.75
CA SER A 72 5.16 6.36 7.50
C SER A 72 5.59 7.57 6.67
N ASP A 73 5.69 7.44 5.34
CA ASP A 73 6.21 8.49 4.47
C ASP A 73 5.49 8.58 3.12
N CYS A 74 5.95 9.52 2.28
CA CYS A 74 5.53 9.71 0.90
C CYS A 74 6.71 9.48 -0.05
N GLY A 75 6.44 9.37 -1.38
CA GLY A 75 7.49 9.16 -2.36
C GLY A 75 8.08 7.76 -2.28
N ILE A 76 7.28 6.76 -2.68
CA ILE A 76 7.72 5.38 -2.70
C ILE A 76 8.60 5.15 -3.92
N ALA A 77 9.84 4.70 -3.69
CA ALA A 77 10.81 4.37 -4.72
C ALA A 77 10.63 2.94 -5.23
N HIS A 78 10.50 1.98 -4.31
CA HIS A 78 10.41 0.57 -4.64
C HIS A 78 9.44 -0.17 -3.72
N ILE A 79 8.83 -1.23 -4.25
CA ILE A 79 8.06 -2.20 -3.48
C ILE A 79 8.61 -3.61 -3.73
N ARG A 80 8.50 -4.51 -2.74
CA ARG A 80 8.85 -5.91 -2.92
C ARG A 80 8.05 -6.81 -1.99
N TRP A 81 7.32 -7.76 -2.57
CA TRP A 81 6.61 -8.78 -1.81
C TRP A 81 7.56 -9.86 -1.29
N CYS A 82 7.47 -10.19 0.00
CA CYS A 82 8.19 -11.28 0.65
C CYS A 82 7.22 -12.40 1.04
N PRO A 83 7.10 -13.47 0.24
CA PRO A 83 6.11 -14.53 0.49
C PRO A 83 6.34 -15.24 1.83
N ALA A 84 7.60 -15.47 2.22
CA ALA A 84 7.93 -16.16 3.46
C ALA A 84 7.51 -15.40 4.72
N ALA A 85 7.46 -14.07 4.67
CA ALA A 85 7.03 -13.22 5.77
C ALA A 85 5.58 -12.75 5.62
N LYS A 86 4.97 -12.95 4.44
CA LYS A 86 3.66 -12.41 4.05
C LYS A 86 3.57 -10.90 4.27
N ARG A 87 4.63 -10.19 3.90
CA ARG A 87 4.76 -8.73 4.04
C ARG A 87 5.24 -8.09 2.74
N LEU A 88 4.71 -6.92 2.43
CA LEU A 88 5.22 -6.06 1.37
C LEU A 88 6.21 -5.08 1.98
N MET A 89 7.46 -5.13 1.52
CA MET A 89 8.43 -4.08 1.82
C MET A 89 8.15 -2.88 0.92
N VAL A 90 8.01 -1.71 1.52
CA VAL A 90 7.83 -0.41 0.87
C VAL A 90 9.07 0.41 1.20
N LEU A 91 9.84 0.76 0.19
CA LEU A 91 11.04 1.58 0.32
C LEU A 91 10.76 2.97 -0.23
N TYR A 92 11.05 3.99 0.57
CA TYR A 92 10.87 5.40 0.20
C TYR A 92 12.14 6.01 -0.40
N ASP A 93 11.98 7.11 -1.14
CA ASP A 93 13.08 7.85 -1.78
C ASP A 93 14.14 8.34 -0.77
N ASN A 94 13.72 8.63 0.47
CA ASN A 94 14.60 9.05 1.54
C ASN A 94 15.34 7.89 2.24
N GLY A 95 15.04 6.63 1.87
CA GLY A 95 15.62 5.43 2.46
C GLY A 95 14.88 4.91 3.69
N ASN A 96 13.73 5.50 4.07
CA ASN A 96 12.84 4.91 5.07
C ASN A 96 12.20 3.63 4.52
N ILE A 97 11.81 2.71 5.39
CA ILE A 97 11.25 1.41 5.00
C ILE A 97 10.03 1.14 5.85
N ASP A 98 8.93 0.76 5.20
CA ASP A 98 7.77 0.17 5.85
C ASP A 98 7.58 -1.29 5.43
N LEU A 99 7.08 -2.08 6.35
CA LEU A 99 6.60 -3.43 6.10
C LEU A 99 5.08 -3.43 6.24
N LEU A 100 4.38 -3.50 5.12
CA LEU A 100 2.92 -3.64 5.09
C LEU A 100 2.57 -5.11 5.26
N CYS A 101 1.87 -5.42 6.34
CA CYS A 101 1.43 -6.76 6.68
C CYS A 101 0.11 -7.13 5.96
N ALA A 102 -0.20 -8.42 5.91
CA ALA A 102 -1.42 -8.92 5.26
C ALA A 102 -2.71 -8.42 5.93
N ASP A 103 -2.67 -8.12 7.24
CA ASP A 103 -3.77 -7.55 8.02
C ASP A 103 -3.95 -6.03 7.84
N GLY A 104 -3.09 -5.39 7.03
CA GLY A 104 -3.08 -3.96 6.80
C GLY A 104 -2.25 -3.15 7.81
N SER A 105 -1.70 -3.78 8.84
CA SER A 105 -0.78 -3.10 9.77
C SER A 105 0.56 -2.76 9.09
N VAL A 106 1.19 -1.69 9.56
CA VAL A 106 2.47 -1.20 9.04
C VAL A 106 3.51 -1.23 10.14
N ILE A 107 4.69 -1.77 9.85
CA ILE A 107 5.85 -1.77 10.74
C ILE A 107 6.92 -0.91 10.08
N ASN A 108 7.32 0.18 10.72
CA ASN A 108 8.38 1.04 10.21
C ASN A 108 9.76 0.53 10.64
N LEU A 109 10.70 0.52 9.71
CA LEU A 109 12.11 0.17 9.90
C LEU A 109 13.00 1.36 9.54
N PRO A 110 13.25 2.30 10.47
CA PRO A 110 13.97 3.54 10.19
C PRO A 110 15.50 3.38 10.20
N ASP A 111 16.04 2.18 10.46
CA ASP A 111 17.49 1.96 10.63
C ASP A 111 18.31 2.43 9.43
N TYR A 112 17.85 2.10 8.22
CA TYR A 112 18.54 2.53 6.99
C TYR A 112 18.41 4.03 6.76
N TYR A 113 17.24 4.61 7.05
CA TYR A 113 17.01 6.05 7.01
C TYR A 113 17.93 6.81 7.99
N ASN A 114 18.03 6.33 9.23
CA ASN A 114 18.81 6.96 10.29
C ASN A 114 20.32 6.77 10.14
N LYS A 115 20.77 5.79 9.32
CA LYS A 115 22.19 5.52 9.12
C LYS A 115 22.86 6.70 8.40
N THR A 116 23.83 7.33 9.03
CA THR A 116 24.68 8.31 8.35
C THR A 116 25.69 7.61 7.46
N LEU A 117 25.66 7.93 6.18
CA LEU A 117 26.57 7.40 5.16
C LEU A 117 27.18 8.56 4.37
N THR A 118 28.42 8.40 3.92
CA THR A 118 29.09 9.32 2.99
C THR A 118 28.59 9.12 1.55
N GLU A 119 28.17 7.91 1.25
CA GLU A 119 27.68 7.52 -0.06
C GLU A 119 26.16 7.71 -0.21
N SER A 120 25.69 7.76 -1.44
CA SER A 120 24.26 7.86 -1.74
C SER A 120 23.49 6.66 -1.22
N LYS A 121 22.34 6.92 -0.59
CA LYS A 121 21.39 5.90 -0.15
C LYS A 121 20.45 5.39 -1.26
N THR A 122 20.70 5.76 -2.50
CA THR A 122 19.89 5.29 -3.63
C THR A 122 19.94 3.77 -3.72
N VAL A 123 18.78 3.15 -3.79
CA VAL A 123 18.62 1.71 -3.99
C VAL A 123 18.19 1.49 -5.43
N ASN A 124 18.95 0.66 -6.15
CA ASN A 124 18.72 0.40 -7.56
C ASN A 124 17.79 -0.80 -7.80
N LEU A 125 17.83 -1.77 -6.90
CA LEU A 125 17.07 -3.02 -7.05
C LEU A 125 16.79 -3.65 -5.69
N LEU A 126 15.62 -4.28 -5.57
CA LEU A 126 15.27 -5.16 -4.46
C LEU A 126 15.15 -6.60 -4.94
N THR A 127 15.72 -7.54 -4.19
CA THR A 127 15.53 -8.97 -4.45
C THR A 127 15.22 -9.72 -3.16
N VAL A 128 14.45 -10.82 -3.25
CA VAL A 128 13.98 -11.59 -2.09
C VAL A 128 14.64 -12.96 -2.08
N GLN A 129 15.10 -13.36 -0.89
CA GLN A 129 15.50 -14.74 -0.62
C GLN A 129 15.02 -15.16 0.78
N GLY A 130 14.08 -16.09 0.82
CA GLY A 130 13.45 -16.52 2.07
C GLY A 130 12.77 -15.35 2.79
N LYS A 131 13.17 -15.11 4.04
CA LYS A 131 12.68 -14.00 4.88
C LYS A 131 13.47 -12.69 4.75
N TYR A 132 14.40 -12.62 3.82
CA TYR A 132 15.26 -11.46 3.63
C TYR A 132 15.00 -10.78 2.31
N VAL A 133 15.05 -9.45 2.34
CA VAL A 133 15.16 -8.61 1.15
C VAL A 133 16.58 -8.07 1.08
N PHE A 134 17.18 -8.16 -0.09
CA PHE A 134 18.48 -7.59 -0.38
C PHE A 134 18.30 -6.35 -1.24
N MET A 135 18.86 -5.25 -0.78
CA MET A 135 18.86 -3.96 -1.48
C MET A 135 20.21 -3.74 -2.15
N CYS A 136 20.21 -3.57 -3.46
CA CYS A 136 21.41 -3.21 -4.22
C CYS A 136 21.60 -1.69 -4.16
N THR A 137 22.63 -1.23 -3.47
CA THR A 137 22.93 0.20 -3.27
C THR A 137 24.24 0.60 -3.95
N ALA A 138 24.52 1.89 -4.03
CA ALA A 138 25.78 2.39 -4.60
C ALA A 138 27.03 1.95 -3.81
N PHE A 139 26.89 1.64 -2.52
CA PHE A 139 27.98 1.23 -1.64
C PHE A 139 28.02 -0.27 -1.35
N GLY A 140 27.12 -1.05 -1.92
CA GLY A 140 27.09 -2.52 -1.73
C GLY A 140 25.68 -3.09 -1.58
N VAL A 141 25.59 -4.23 -0.88
CA VAL A 141 24.32 -4.93 -0.67
C VAL A 141 23.91 -4.82 0.80
N VAL A 142 22.71 -4.30 1.03
CA VAL A 142 22.10 -4.23 2.35
C VAL A 142 21.07 -5.35 2.49
N LYS A 143 21.17 -6.12 3.59
CA LYS A 143 20.25 -7.22 3.91
C LYS A 143 19.25 -6.76 4.96
N VAL A 144 17.96 -6.86 4.65
CA VAL A 144 16.84 -6.52 5.55
C VAL A 144 16.11 -7.80 5.95
N ASN A 145 15.88 -8.00 7.25
CA ASN A 145 15.02 -9.07 7.74
C ASN A 145 13.58 -8.58 7.77
N VAL A 146 12.72 -9.19 6.95
CA VAL A 146 11.32 -8.77 6.78
C VAL A 146 10.36 -9.54 7.72
N ALA A 147 10.86 -10.58 8.39
CA ALA A 147 10.03 -11.44 9.25
C ALA A 147 9.97 -11.00 10.72
N ASN A 148 10.88 -10.13 11.15
CA ASN A 148 10.93 -9.69 12.56
C ASN A 148 10.30 -8.31 12.69
#